data_095c2dcbea424851bbc945dfaae77d33
#
_entry.id   095c2dcbea424851bbc945dfaae77d33
#
_cell.length_a   1.000
_cell.length_b   1.000
_cell.length_c   1.000
_cell.angle_alpha   90.00
_cell.angle_beta   90.00
_cell.angle_gamma   90.00
#
_symmetry.space_group_name_H-M   'P 1'
#
loop_
_entity.id
_entity.type
_entity.pdbx_description
1 polymer ?
#
loop_
_entity_poly.entity_id
_entity_poly.type
_entity_poly.pdbx_seq_one_letter_code
_entity_poly.pdbx_strand_id
1 'polypeptide(L)'
;MKELENIKLLHEHIQTLTQLGLSHRQAKVYLALLISGMSTAKTISQVSKVPRQDVYTVVAILEKMGLCEEAITRPVMFRATPLQKSIDILMQRKTTEYDEIRIKTKNLLKDLKPYCSETTYREEKAQFLLLSERQTRVLRIEEAVNNAANIVDSFTTPEIFRQVVVSSEEVLKKAARRGVRFRFLMENTKGKGLRLEIPRALLENPCFEVRYATPPIPAAAVMIDQKEIFFGTAIDFQRAVYLWTDNAYFVGIIQNHFELIWNLASKVENK
;
A
#
# COMPACT_ATOMS: atom_id res chain seq x y z
N MET A 1 11.05 22.22 28.69
CA MET A 1 11.04 21.93 27.25
C MET A 1 12.12 20.92 26.86
N LYS A 2 13.41 21.12 27.15
CA LYS A 2 14.49 20.15 26.81
C LYS A 2 14.31 18.73 27.35
N GLU A 3 13.76 18.55 28.56
CA GLU A 3 13.51 17.19 29.11
C GLU A 3 12.39 16.44 28.38
N LEU A 4 11.33 17.12 27.99
CA LEU A 4 10.23 16.52 27.19
C LEU A 4 10.67 16.15 25.78
N GLU A 5 11.51 16.97 25.16
CA GLU A 5 12.14 16.67 23.87
C GLU A 5 13.07 15.44 23.95
N ASN A 6 13.89 15.35 25.00
CA ASN A 6 14.76 14.20 25.22
C ASN A 6 13.99 12.90 25.48
N ILE A 7 12.87 12.97 26.22
CA ILE A 7 12.02 11.78 26.47
C ILE A 7 11.35 11.33 25.17
N LYS A 8 10.84 12.26 24.36
CA LYS A 8 10.21 11.98 23.07
C LYS A 8 11.21 11.36 22.08
N LEU A 9 12.39 11.96 21.98
CA LEU A 9 13.49 11.46 21.15
C LEU A 9 13.93 10.05 21.54
N LEU A 10 14.05 9.79 22.85
CA LEU A 10 14.40 8.47 23.36
C LEU A 10 13.32 7.42 23.04
N HIS A 11 12.05 7.81 23.08
CA HIS A 11 10.94 6.93 22.74
C HIS A 11 10.95 6.55 21.25
N GLU A 12 11.19 7.52 20.37
CA GLU A 12 11.32 7.30 18.93
C GLU A 12 12.48 6.36 18.59
N HIS A 13 13.63 6.50 19.25
CA HIS A 13 14.76 5.61 19.07
C HIS A 13 14.48 4.18 19.55
N ILE A 14 13.75 4.02 20.65
CA ILE A 14 13.31 2.70 21.12
C ILE A 14 12.39 2.05 20.09
N GLN A 15 11.45 2.80 19.51
CA GLN A 15 10.57 2.29 18.47
C GLN A 15 11.35 1.85 17.23
N THR A 16 12.30 2.66 16.76
CA THR A 16 13.14 2.33 15.61
C THR A 16 13.94 1.05 15.84
N LEU A 17 14.59 0.91 17.00
CA LEU A 17 15.32 -0.31 17.36
C LEU A 17 14.40 -1.53 17.47
N THR A 18 13.15 -1.32 17.91
CA THR A 18 12.16 -2.39 17.96
C THR A 18 11.74 -2.83 16.56
N GLN A 19 11.57 -1.92 15.62
CA GLN A 19 11.33 -2.24 14.21
C GLN A 19 12.48 -3.02 13.58
N LEU A 20 13.72 -2.75 14.02
CA LEU A 20 14.91 -3.50 13.64
C LEU A 20 15.03 -4.89 14.29
N GLY A 21 14.09 -5.26 15.16
CA GLY A 21 13.97 -6.62 15.71
C GLY A 21 14.42 -6.77 17.16
N LEU A 22 14.70 -5.68 17.87
CA LEU A 22 14.91 -5.74 19.32
C LEU A 22 13.57 -5.75 20.05
N SER A 23 13.49 -6.45 21.17
CA SER A 23 12.37 -6.23 22.10
C SER A 23 12.47 -4.86 22.76
N HIS A 24 11.36 -4.34 23.24
CA HIS A 24 11.35 -3.05 23.95
C HIS A 24 12.35 -2.97 25.12
N ARG A 25 12.52 -4.07 25.86
CA ARG A 25 13.52 -4.16 26.96
C ARG A 25 14.94 -4.16 26.41
N GLN A 26 15.20 -4.89 25.32
CA GLN A 26 16.54 -4.92 24.67
C GLN A 26 16.92 -3.55 24.14
N ALA A 27 15.99 -2.84 23.48
CA ALA A 27 16.23 -1.49 22.99
C ALA A 27 16.59 -0.52 24.12
N LYS A 28 15.87 -0.57 25.25
CA LYS A 28 16.17 0.25 26.44
C LYS A 28 17.55 -0.02 27.01
N VAL A 29 17.90 -1.30 27.20
CA VAL A 29 19.20 -1.71 27.76
C VAL A 29 20.33 -1.32 26.81
N TYR A 30 20.16 -1.53 25.51
CA TYR A 30 21.16 -1.17 24.51
C TYR A 30 21.40 0.35 24.46
N LEU A 31 20.33 1.16 24.47
CA LEU A 31 20.47 2.63 24.55
C LEU A 31 21.14 3.09 25.85
N ALA A 32 20.79 2.45 26.97
CA ALA A 32 21.47 2.74 28.24
C ALA A 32 22.97 2.46 28.18
N LEU A 33 23.38 1.35 27.54
CA LEU A 33 24.79 1.02 27.32
C LEU A 33 25.49 2.03 26.41
N LEU A 34 24.84 2.48 25.33
CA LEU A 34 25.38 3.50 24.43
C LEU A 34 25.62 4.83 25.15
N ILE A 35 24.67 5.24 26.00
CA ILE A 35 24.74 6.52 26.73
C ILE A 35 25.75 6.46 27.87
N SER A 36 25.79 5.34 28.59
CA SER A 36 26.62 5.20 29.81
C SER A 36 28.04 4.73 29.51
N GLY A 37 28.32 4.27 28.30
CA GLY A 37 29.59 3.64 27.94
C GLY A 37 29.79 2.32 28.70
N MET A 38 31.04 1.99 29.04
CA MET A 38 31.37 0.79 29.82
C MET A 38 30.76 0.87 31.22
N SER A 39 29.80 0.00 31.53
CA SER A 39 28.98 0.13 32.73
C SER A 39 28.61 -1.20 33.37
N THR A 40 28.37 -1.17 34.70
CA THR A 40 27.88 -2.34 35.42
C THR A 40 26.39 -2.56 35.23
N ALA A 41 25.91 -3.78 35.46
CA ALA A 41 24.48 -4.09 35.41
C ALA A 41 23.62 -3.20 36.35
N LYS A 42 24.19 -2.70 37.44
CA LYS A 42 23.50 -1.75 38.34
C LYS A 42 23.28 -0.41 37.65
N THR A 43 24.30 0.15 37.01
CA THR A 43 24.21 1.42 36.26
C THR A 43 23.24 1.32 35.09
N ILE A 44 23.36 0.23 34.32
CA ILE A 44 22.45 -0.04 33.19
C ILE A 44 21.01 -0.11 33.67
N SER A 45 20.72 -0.80 34.76
CA SER A 45 19.38 -0.90 35.37
C SER A 45 18.82 0.49 35.74
N GLN A 46 19.65 1.34 36.33
CA GLN A 46 19.25 2.70 36.71
C GLN A 46 18.89 3.57 35.52
N VAL A 47 19.67 3.50 34.43
CA VAL A 47 19.49 4.32 33.22
C VAL A 47 18.34 3.78 32.37
N SER A 48 18.29 2.46 32.13
CA SER A 48 17.28 1.82 31.29
C SER A 48 15.91 1.69 31.97
N LYS A 49 15.84 1.83 33.28
CA LYS A 49 14.64 1.52 34.09
C LYS A 49 14.18 0.05 33.95
N VAL A 50 15.11 -0.85 33.63
CA VAL A 50 14.90 -2.30 33.58
C VAL A 50 15.42 -2.93 34.87
N PRO A 51 14.69 -3.85 35.54
CA PRO A 51 15.16 -4.52 36.74
C PRO A 51 16.52 -5.18 36.54
N ARG A 52 17.39 -5.10 37.57
CA ARG A 52 18.78 -5.59 37.46
C ARG A 52 18.86 -7.07 37.06
N GLN A 53 17.95 -7.91 37.54
CA GLN A 53 17.92 -9.32 37.17
C GLN A 53 17.65 -9.50 35.66
N ASP A 54 16.74 -8.70 35.10
CA ASP A 54 16.41 -8.72 33.68
C ASP A 54 17.58 -8.17 32.83
N VAL A 55 18.36 -7.22 33.34
CA VAL A 55 19.54 -6.66 32.63
C VAL A 55 20.52 -7.77 32.26
N TYR A 56 20.85 -8.69 33.16
CA TYR A 56 21.75 -9.79 32.84
C TYR A 56 21.25 -10.67 31.72
N THR A 57 19.95 -11.02 31.75
CA THR A 57 19.30 -11.82 30.72
C THR A 57 19.31 -11.08 29.36
N VAL A 58 19.01 -9.79 29.39
CA VAL A 58 18.96 -8.96 28.18
C VAL A 58 20.36 -8.77 27.59
N VAL A 59 21.36 -8.49 28.41
CA VAL A 59 22.74 -8.33 27.96
C VAL A 59 23.26 -9.62 27.33
N ALA A 60 23.00 -10.80 27.92
CA ALA A 60 23.41 -12.07 27.33
C ALA A 60 22.78 -12.30 25.93
N ILE A 61 21.54 -11.81 25.70
CA ILE A 61 20.90 -11.86 24.39
C ILE A 61 21.57 -10.86 23.43
N LEU A 62 21.81 -9.61 23.88
CA LEU A 62 22.46 -8.59 23.07
C LEU A 62 23.90 -9.01 22.67
N GLU A 63 24.60 -9.67 23.55
CA GLU A 63 25.95 -10.23 23.30
C GLU A 63 25.90 -11.32 22.21
N LYS A 64 24.96 -12.27 22.30
CA LYS A 64 24.72 -13.28 21.25
C LYS A 64 24.35 -12.65 19.91
N MET A 65 23.77 -11.47 19.94
CA MET A 65 23.44 -10.69 18.73
C MET A 65 24.63 -9.86 18.23
N GLY A 66 25.75 -9.79 18.96
CA GLY A 66 26.91 -8.96 18.63
C GLY A 66 26.70 -7.48 18.90
N LEU A 67 25.73 -7.11 19.74
CA LEU A 67 25.38 -5.72 20.04
C LEU A 67 26.02 -5.18 21.30
N CYS A 68 26.62 -6.04 22.13
CA CYS A 68 27.42 -5.65 23.28
C CYS A 68 28.51 -6.69 23.57
N GLU A 69 29.46 -6.32 24.39
CA GLU A 69 30.56 -7.13 24.84
C GLU A 69 30.66 -7.08 26.37
N GLU A 70 30.95 -8.22 26.98
CA GLU A 70 31.28 -8.31 28.42
C GLU A 70 32.77 -8.09 28.63
N ALA A 71 33.14 -7.21 29.56
CA ALA A 71 34.51 -7.02 29.99
C ALA A 71 34.75 -7.84 31.26
N ILE A 72 35.81 -8.65 31.25
CA ILE A 72 36.25 -9.47 32.39
C ILE A 72 36.89 -8.56 33.44
N THR A 73 36.05 -7.87 34.20
CA THR A 73 36.44 -6.94 35.26
C THR A 73 35.76 -7.31 36.60
N ARG A 74 36.20 -6.76 37.70
CA ARG A 74 35.52 -6.88 39.00
C ARG A 74 35.18 -5.49 39.53
N PRO A 75 33.87 -5.11 39.52
CA PRO A 75 32.69 -5.85 39.06
C PRO A 75 32.68 -6.02 37.54
N VAL A 76 31.90 -7.01 37.04
CA VAL A 76 31.66 -7.24 35.60
C VAL A 76 31.03 -6.01 34.97
N MET A 77 31.59 -5.59 33.86
CA MET A 77 31.13 -4.43 33.07
C MET A 77 30.77 -4.83 31.66
N PHE A 78 29.87 -4.08 31.05
CA PHE A 78 29.36 -4.29 29.68
C PHE A 78 29.60 -3.04 28.87
N ARG A 79 29.87 -3.22 27.58
CA ARG A 79 30.03 -2.15 26.61
C ARG A 79 29.19 -2.40 25.39
N ALA A 80 28.46 -1.38 24.89
CA ALA A 80 27.78 -1.48 23.63
C ALA A 80 28.77 -1.58 22.46
N THR A 81 28.47 -2.39 21.47
CA THR A 81 29.07 -2.31 20.13
C THR A 81 28.78 -0.93 19.55
N PRO A 82 29.71 -0.30 18.81
CA PRO A 82 29.50 0.99 18.19
C PRO A 82 28.17 1.03 17.40
N LEU A 83 27.42 2.14 17.55
CA LEU A 83 26.05 2.26 17.03
C LEU A 83 25.95 1.89 15.53
N GLN A 84 26.86 2.41 14.70
CA GLN A 84 26.85 2.12 13.26
C GLN A 84 26.94 0.61 13.00
N LYS A 85 27.90 -0.08 13.64
CA LYS A 85 28.08 -1.53 13.49
C LYS A 85 26.86 -2.31 13.98
N SER A 86 26.24 -1.86 15.07
CA SER A 86 25.03 -2.49 15.60
C SER A 86 23.83 -2.34 14.66
N ILE A 87 23.66 -1.17 14.05
CA ILE A 87 22.62 -0.95 13.03
C ILE A 87 22.86 -1.85 11.83
N ASP A 88 24.10 -1.96 11.35
CA ASP A 88 24.44 -2.83 10.22
C ASP A 88 24.12 -4.30 10.53
N ILE A 89 24.44 -4.79 11.73
CA ILE A 89 24.11 -6.15 12.19
C ILE A 89 22.58 -6.36 12.19
N LEU A 90 21.82 -5.42 12.75
CA LEU A 90 20.37 -5.52 12.83
C LEU A 90 19.72 -5.49 11.44
N MET A 91 20.19 -4.61 10.56
CA MET A 91 19.71 -4.52 9.16
C MET A 91 20.00 -5.81 8.39
N GLN A 92 21.22 -6.35 8.53
CA GLN A 92 21.59 -7.62 7.89
C GLN A 92 20.69 -8.78 8.37
N ARG A 93 20.42 -8.86 9.67
CA ARG A 93 19.49 -9.85 10.22
C ARG A 93 18.09 -9.73 9.63
N LYS A 94 17.57 -8.50 9.52
CA LYS A 94 16.25 -8.25 8.91
C LYS A 94 16.23 -8.65 7.43
N THR A 95 17.28 -8.36 6.69
CA THR A 95 17.39 -8.76 5.28
C THR A 95 17.39 -10.29 5.15
N THR A 96 18.19 -10.99 5.98
CA THR A 96 18.22 -12.46 5.99
C THR A 96 16.85 -13.05 6.34
N GLU A 97 16.16 -12.54 7.37
CA GLU A 97 14.82 -12.95 7.76
C GLU A 97 13.82 -12.75 6.60
N TYR A 98 13.89 -11.61 5.92
CA TYR A 98 13.05 -11.33 4.75
C TYR A 98 13.32 -12.30 3.59
N ASP A 99 14.58 -12.58 3.29
CA ASP A 99 14.95 -13.51 2.22
C ASP A 99 14.50 -14.94 2.53
N GLU A 100 14.61 -15.38 3.79
CA GLU A 100 14.07 -16.69 4.22
C GLU A 100 12.54 -16.75 4.03
N ILE A 101 11.82 -15.71 4.45
CA ILE A 101 10.36 -15.62 4.27
C ILE A 101 10.03 -15.66 2.78
N ARG A 102 10.77 -14.94 1.94
CA ARG A 102 10.60 -14.92 0.48
C ARG A 102 10.77 -16.30 -0.14
N ILE A 103 11.79 -17.06 0.29
CA ILE A 103 12.01 -18.44 -0.17
C ILE A 103 10.85 -19.35 0.28
N LYS A 104 10.46 -19.28 1.56
CA LYS A 104 9.34 -20.05 2.11
C LYS A 104 8.02 -19.75 1.38
N THR A 105 7.75 -18.50 1.09
CA THR A 105 6.57 -18.06 0.35
C THR A 105 6.58 -18.59 -1.09
N LYS A 106 7.75 -18.58 -1.75
CA LYS A 106 7.89 -19.15 -3.11
C LYS A 106 7.62 -20.65 -3.12
N ASN A 107 8.12 -21.38 -2.12
CA ASN A 107 7.84 -22.81 -1.97
C ASN A 107 6.35 -23.07 -1.68
N LEU A 108 5.75 -22.31 -0.76
CA LEU A 108 4.32 -22.37 -0.46
C LEU A 108 3.47 -22.21 -1.72
N LEU A 109 3.77 -21.18 -2.55
CA LEU A 109 3.07 -20.97 -3.82
C LEU A 109 3.23 -22.16 -4.78
N LYS A 110 4.44 -22.73 -4.86
CA LYS A 110 4.70 -23.91 -5.69
C LYS A 110 3.92 -25.14 -5.21
N ASP A 111 3.92 -25.36 -3.90
CA ASP A 111 3.31 -26.55 -3.30
C ASP A 111 1.78 -26.48 -3.32
N LEU A 112 1.21 -25.27 -3.15
CA LEU A 112 -0.23 -25.08 -3.17
C LEU A 112 -0.83 -24.93 -4.57
N LYS A 113 -0.02 -24.57 -5.58
CA LYS A 113 -0.49 -24.42 -6.97
C LYS A 113 -1.30 -25.62 -7.51
N PRO A 114 -0.96 -26.89 -7.23
CA PRO A 114 -1.77 -28.04 -7.66
C PRO A 114 -3.12 -28.17 -6.93
N TYR A 115 -3.22 -27.60 -5.70
CA TYR A 115 -4.43 -27.67 -4.87
C TYR A 115 -5.30 -26.41 -4.99
N CYS A 116 -4.68 -25.29 -5.33
CA CYS A 116 -5.40 -24.16 -5.86
C CYS A 116 -5.81 -24.60 -7.26
N SER A 117 -6.97 -25.28 -7.38
CA SER A 117 -7.66 -25.25 -8.65
C SER A 117 -7.49 -23.83 -9.15
N GLU A 118 -6.86 -23.63 -10.30
CA GLU A 118 -7.32 -22.54 -11.14
C GLU A 118 -8.81 -22.75 -11.08
N THR A 119 -9.50 -21.92 -10.33
CA THR A 119 -10.91 -21.79 -10.51
C THR A 119 -11.00 -21.23 -11.91
N THR A 120 -10.84 -22.13 -12.87
CA THR A 120 -11.47 -22.02 -14.16
C THR A 120 -12.91 -21.89 -13.74
N TYR A 121 -13.31 -20.65 -13.54
CA TYR A 121 -14.69 -20.29 -13.43
C TYR A 121 -15.29 -20.84 -14.72
N ARG A 122 -15.78 -22.08 -14.59
CA ARG A 122 -16.53 -22.70 -15.67
C ARG A 122 -17.62 -21.73 -16.03
N GLU A 123 -17.65 -21.40 -17.28
CA GLU A 123 -18.40 -20.40 -18.04
C GLU A 123 -19.92 -20.35 -17.84
N GLU A 124 -20.50 -20.88 -16.77
CA GLU A 124 -21.95 -21.05 -16.76
C GLU A 124 -22.75 -20.28 -15.68
N LYS A 125 -22.09 -19.51 -14.80
CA LYS A 125 -22.85 -18.63 -13.89
C LYS A 125 -22.13 -17.30 -13.73
N ALA A 126 -22.68 -16.30 -14.42
CA ALA A 126 -22.32 -14.90 -14.20
C ALA A 126 -22.29 -14.58 -12.70
N GLN A 127 -21.19 -13.99 -12.25
CA GLN A 127 -20.96 -13.74 -10.83
C GLN A 127 -21.30 -12.30 -10.48
N PHE A 128 -21.81 -12.13 -9.26
CA PHE A 128 -21.96 -10.85 -8.62
C PHE A 128 -21.18 -10.88 -7.32
N LEU A 129 -20.15 -10.04 -7.20
CA LEU A 129 -19.32 -9.96 -6.01
C LEU A 129 -19.40 -8.57 -5.40
N LEU A 130 -19.59 -8.52 -4.08
CA LEU A 130 -19.58 -7.28 -3.33
C LEU A 130 -18.16 -7.00 -2.82
N LEU A 131 -17.59 -5.86 -3.23
CA LEU A 131 -16.26 -5.40 -2.85
C LEU A 131 -16.40 -4.26 -1.85
N SER A 132 -16.44 -4.58 -0.57
CA SER A 132 -16.60 -3.61 0.52
C SER A 132 -15.27 -2.96 0.91
N GLU A 133 -14.18 -3.74 0.91
CA GLU A 133 -12.87 -3.24 1.31
C GLU A 133 -12.19 -2.44 0.19
N ARG A 134 -11.76 -1.21 0.51
CA ARG A 134 -11.14 -0.30 -0.46
C ARG A 134 -9.89 -0.90 -1.10
N GLN A 135 -9.01 -1.51 -0.31
CA GLN A 135 -7.75 -2.05 -0.80
C GLN A 135 -7.99 -3.20 -1.78
N THR A 136 -8.88 -4.13 -1.45
CA THR A 136 -9.28 -5.24 -2.32
C THR A 136 -9.88 -4.73 -3.63
N ARG A 137 -10.72 -3.71 -3.57
CA ARG A 137 -11.34 -3.08 -4.74
C ARG A 137 -10.32 -2.46 -5.68
N VAL A 138 -9.39 -1.66 -5.13
CA VAL A 138 -8.33 -1.02 -5.93
C VAL A 138 -7.47 -2.09 -6.62
N LEU A 139 -7.01 -3.09 -5.90
CA LEU A 139 -6.18 -4.17 -6.45
C LEU A 139 -6.91 -4.93 -7.58
N ARG A 140 -8.19 -5.25 -7.41
CA ARG A 140 -8.97 -5.92 -8.46
C ARG A 140 -9.18 -5.06 -9.70
N ILE A 141 -9.49 -3.77 -9.54
CA ILE A 141 -9.60 -2.86 -10.68
C ILE A 141 -8.26 -2.72 -11.41
N GLU A 142 -7.15 -2.57 -10.67
CA GLU A 142 -5.81 -2.50 -11.26
C GLU A 142 -5.42 -3.79 -12.00
N GLU A 143 -5.76 -4.96 -11.45
CA GLU A 143 -5.58 -6.26 -12.10
C GLU A 143 -6.39 -6.34 -13.40
N ALA A 144 -7.68 -5.97 -13.37
CA ALA A 144 -8.53 -5.95 -14.54
C ALA A 144 -8.01 -4.99 -15.63
N VAL A 145 -7.55 -3.79 -15.26
CA VAL A 145 -6.90 -2.83 -16.19
C VAL A 145 -5.58 -3.37 -16.74
N ASN A 146 -4.79 -4.06 -15.93
CA ASN A 146 -3.56 -4.71 -16.39
C ASN A 146 -3.83 -5.83 -17.39
N ASN A 147 -4.97 -6.50 -17.30
CA ASN A 147 -5.40 -7.57 -18.21
C ASN A 147 -6.24 -7.06 -19.40
N ALA A 148 -6.64 -5.79 -19.40
CA ALA A 148 -7.41 -5.19 -20.47
C ALA A 148 -6.69 -5.30 -21.81
N ALA A 149 -7.44 -5.67 -22.86
CA ALA A 149 -6.94 -5.84 -24.22
C ALA A 149 -7.28 -4.65 -25.14
N ASN A 150 -8.44 -4.00 -24.95
CA ASN A 150 -8.97 -3.04 -25.90
C ASN A 150 -9.39 -1.70 -25.30
N ILE A 151 -10.27 -1.70 -24.30
CA ILE A 151 -10.93 -0.49 -23.85
C ILE A 151 -11.31 -0.53 -22.37
N VAL A 152 -11.13 0.60 -21.70
CA VAL A 152 -11.61 0.86 -20.35
C VAL A 152 -12.53 2.07 -20.39
N ASP A 153 -13.80 1.88 -20.08
CA ASP A 153 -14.82 2.92 -20.02
C ASP A 153 -15.13 3.25 -18.56
N SER A 154 -15.19 4.51 -18.21
CA SER A 154 -15.42 4.91 -16.83
C SER A 154 -16.41 6.05 -16.69
N PHE A 155 -17.45 5.83 -15.87
CA PHE A 155 -18.22 6.91 -15.26
C PHE A 155 -17.46 7.35 -13.99
N THR A 156 -17.13 8.62 -13.88
CA THR A 156 -16.31 9.11 -12.76
C THR A 156 -16.68 10.53 -12.35
N THR A 157 -16.28 10.93 -11.16
CA THR A 157 -16.30 12.33 -10.74
C THR A 157 -14.91 12.93 -10.89
N PRO A 158 -14.77 14.27 -10.92
CA PRO A 158 -13.47 14.92 -10.94
C PRO A 158 -12.54 14.48 -9.79
N GLU A 159 -13.11 14.25 -8.61
CA GLU A 159 -12.37 13.82 -7.42
C GLU A 159 -11.84 12.40 -7.55
N ILE A 160 -12.70 11.47 -7.99
CA ILE A 160 -12.31 10.07 -8.22
C ILE A 160 -11.28 9.98 -9.34
N PHE A 161 -11.51 10.69 -10.45
CA PHE A 161 -10.58 10.72 -11.57
C PHE A 161 -9.18 11.14 -11.13
N ARG A 162 -9.06 12.27 -10.37
CA ARG A 162 -7.78 12.73 -9.85
C ARG A 162 -7.10 11.70 -8.94
N GLN A 163 -7.86 11.05 -8.06
CA GLN A 163 -7.32 10.00 -7.18
C GLN A 163 -6.79 8.82 -8.00
N VAL A 164 -7.54 8.34 -8.97
CA VAL A 164 -7.17 7.21 -9.84
C VAL A 164 -5.92 7.55 -10.65
N VAL A 165 -5.87 8.74 -11.26
CA VAL A 165 -4.72 9.18 -12.07
C VAL A 165 -3.45 9.24 -11.23
N VAL A 166 -3.52 9.70 -9.98
CA VAL A 166 -2.35 9.80 -9.10
C VAL A 166 -1.95 8.44 -8.53
N SER A 167 -2.92 7.63 -8.07
CA SER A 167 -2.62 6.38 -7.38
C SER A 167 -2.27 5.23 -8.32
N SER A 168 -2.82 5.21 -9.53
CA SER A 168 -2.67 4.09 -10.48
C SER A 168 -1.99 4.53 -11.79
N GLU A 169 -1.21 5.61 -11.76
CA GLU A 169 -0.56 6.19 -12.94
C GLU A 169 0.24 5.16 -13.75
N GLU A 170 1.04 4.34 -13.08
CA GLU A 170 1.86 3.32 -13.75
C GLU A 170 1.02 2.21 -14.40
N VAL A 171 -0.09 1.83 -13.78
CA VAL A 171 -1.03 0.83 -14.34
C VAL A 171 -1.67 1.37 -15.63
N LEU A 172 -2.16 2.63 -15.58
CA LEU A 172 -2.75 3.30 -16.73
C LEU A 172 -1.75 3.46 -17.88
N LYS A 173 -0.52 3.90 -17.58
CA LYS A 173 0.55 4.04 -18.59
C LYS A 173 0.92 2.70 -19.23
N LYS A 174 1.05 1.64 -18.44
CA LYS A 174 1.34 0.29 -18.97
C LYS A 174 0.24 -0.21 -19.90
N ALA A 175 -1.02 -0.03 -19.53
CA ALA A 175 -2.14 -0.42 -20.36
C ALA A 175 -2.22 0.43 -21.65
N ALA A 176 -2.01 1.75 -21.58
CA ALA A 176 -1.96 2.62 -22.73
C ALA A 176 -0.82 2.26 -23.73
N ARG A 177 0.36 1.85 -23.20
CA ARG A 177 1.46 1.35 -24.07
C ARG A 177 1.11 0.07 -24.83
N ARG A 178 0.17 -0.71 -24.33
CA ARG A 178 -0.39 -1.88 -25.05
C ARG A 178 -1.47 -1.51 -26.07
N GLY A 179 -1.86 -0.23 -26.14
CA GLY A 179 -2.91 0.27 -27.04
C GLY A 179 -4.31 0.25 -26.43
N VAL A 180 -4.44 0.00 -25.13
CA VAL A 180 -5.75 0.06 -24.44
C VAL A 180 -6.24 1.51 -24.43
N ARG A 181 -7.47 1.71 -24.90
CA ARG A 181 -8.13 3.02 -24.93
C ARG A 181 -8.87 3.27 -23.61
N PHE A 182 -8.79 4.47 -23.10
CA PHE A 182 -9.47 4.93 -21.90
C PHE A 182 -10.46 6.02 -22.24
N ARG A 183 -11.75 5.81 -21.93
CA ARG A 183 -12.79 6.82 -22.06
C ARG A 183 -13.36 7.18 -20.70
N PHE A 184 -13.19 8.41 -20.30
CA PHE A 184 -13.69 8.92 -19.02
C PHE A 184 -14.85 9.87 -19.25
N LEU A 185 -16.01 9.50 -18.71
CA LEU A 185 -17.19 10.34 -18.72
C LEU A 185 -17.36 10.96 -17.32
N MET A 186 -17.20 12.28 -17.25
CA MET A 186 -17.23 13.01 -15.99
C MET A 186 -18.47 13.90 -15.87
N GLU A 187 -18.94 14.10 -14.66
CA GLU A 187 -19.98 15.09 -14.38
C GLU A 187 -19.48 16.51 -14.68
N ASN A 188 -20.29 17.29 -15.37
CA ASN A 188 -19.99 18.68 -15.65
C ASN A 188 -20.19 19.55 -14.40
N THR A 189 -19.11 19.96 -13.78
CA THR A 189 -19.12 20.83 -12.58
C THR A 189 -19.08 22.33 -12.91
N LYS A 190 -19.46 22.74 -14.13
CA LYS A 190 -19.54 24.16 -14.49
C LYS A 190 -20.42 24.90 -13.49
N GLY A 191 -19.82 25.74 -12.67
CA GLY A 191 -20.46 26.51 -11.58
C GLY A 191 -20.00 26.16 -10.16
N LYS A 192 -19.29 25.03 -9.93
CA LYS A 192 -18.80 24.64 -8.60
C LYS A 192 -17.33 25.03 -8.32
N GLY A 193 -16.70 25.84 -9.18
CA GLY A 193 -15.35 26.37 -8.98
C GLY A 193 -14.21 25.33 -9.03
N LEU A 194 -14.50 24.05 -9.25
CA LEU A 194 -13.48 23.01 -9.40
C LEU A 194 -12.95 23.03 -10.85
N ARG A 195 -11.81 23.68 -11.07
CA ARG A 195 -10.99 23.41 -12.27
C ARG A 195 -10.33 22.06 -12.08
N LEU A 196 -10.68 21.10 -12.91
CA LEU A 196 -9.98 19.82 -12.98
C LEU A 196 -8.65 20.08 -13.71
N GLU A 197 -7.53 20.04 -12.99
CA GLU A 197 -6.22 19.99 -13.61
C GLU A 197 -5.96 18.55 -14.03
N ILE A 198 -6.34 18.23 -15.25
CA ILE A 198 -5.97 16.94 -15.86
C ILE A 198 -4.50 17.04 -16.25
N PRO A 199 -3.63 16.11 -15.85
CA PRO A 199 -2.25 16.12 -16.24
C PRO A 199 -2.12 16.17 -17.78
N ARG A 200 -1.36 17.15 -18.31
CA ARG A 200 -1.16 17.33 -19.76
C ARG A 200 -0.71 16.05 -20.46
N ALA A 201 0.15 15.28 -19.80
CA ALA A 201 0.63 14.00 -20.32
C ALA A 201 -0.49 12.97 -20.59
N LEU A 202 -1.64 13.07 -19.90
CA LEU A 202 -2.82 12.23 -20.17
C LEU A 202 -3.64 12.80 -21.32
N LEU A 203 -3.82 14.13 -21.37
CA LEU A 203 -4.59 14.79 -22.45
C LEU A 203 -3.89 14.70 -23.81
N GLU A 204 -2.57 14.67 -23.83
CA GLU A 204 -1.74 14.54 -25.05
C GLU A 204 -1.62 13.09 -25.52
N ASN A 205 -1.97 12.12 -24.70
CA ASN A 205 -1.91 10.71 -25.07
C ASN A 205 -3.21 10.30 -25.80
N PRO A 206 -3.12 9.86 -27.07
CA PRO A 206 -4.29 9.52 -27.89
C PRO A 206 -5.12 8.36 -27.35
N CYS A 207 -4.58 7.58 -26.41
CA CYS A 207 -5.31 6.51 -25.75
C CYS A 207 -6.31 7.03 -24.71
N PHE A 208 -6.23 8.30 -24.27
CA PHE A 208 -7.09 8.85 -23.24
C PHE A 208 -8.07 9.87 -23.84
N GLU A 209 -9.35 9.67 -23.64
CA GLU A 209 -10.38 10.63 -24.01
C GLU A 209 -11.27 10.93 -22.80
N VAL A 210 -11.47 12.22 -22.54
CA VAL A 210 -12.30 12.71 -21.44
C VAL A 210 -13.44 13.55 -22.00
N ARG A 211 -14.68 13.28 -21.57
CA ARG A 211 -15.87 14.08 -21.92
C ARG A 211 -16.67 14.46 -20.69
N TYR A 212 -17.37 15.57 -20.78
CA TYR A 212 -18.29 16.02 -19.73
C TYR A 212 -19.72 15.64 -20.08
N ALA A 213 -20.36 14.89 -19.18
CA ALA A 213 -21.76 14.54 -19.27
C ALA A 213 -22.65 15.73 -18.89
N THR A 214 -23.72 15.96 -19.63
CA THR A 214 -24.71 16.99 -19.32
C THR A 214 -25.74 16.52 -18.29
N PRO A 215 -26.29 15.29 -18.32
CA PRO A 215 -27.01 14.75 -17.18
C PRO A 215 -26.01 14.32 -16.08
N PRO A 216 -26.38 14.45 -14.79
CA PRO A 216 -25.52 13.97 -13.70
C PRO A 216 -25.24 12.48 -13.86
N ILE A 217 -24.03 12.07 -13.51
CA ILE A 217 -23.62 10.68 -13.49
C ILE A 217 -24.19 10.03 -12.22
N PRO A 218 -25.03 8.99 -12.34
CA PRO A 218 -25.75 8.44 -11.19
C PRO A 218 -24.84 7.66 -10.22
N ALA A 219 -23.72 7.11 -10.71
CA ALA A 219 -22.76 6.32 -9.93
C ALA A 219 -21.42 6.24 -10.65
N ALA A 220 -20.35 5.99 -9.88
CA ALA A 220 -19.06 5.67 -10.44
C ALA A 220 -19.05 4.22 -10.94
N ALA A 221 -18.52 3.99 -12.14
CA ALA A 221 -18.38 2.65 -12.69
C ALA A 221 -17.14 2.57 -13.57
N VAL A 222 -16.54 1.39 -13.64
CA VAL A 222 -15.43 1.07 -14.55
C VAL A 222 -15.78 -0.21 -15.28
N MET A 223 -15.80 -0.16 -16.60
CA MET A 223 -16.07 -1.30 -17.49
C MET A 223 -14.80 -1.66 -18.24
N ILE A 224 -14.44 -2.93 -18.27
CA ILE A 224 -13.24 -3.45 -18.90
C ILE A 224 -13.64 -4.32 -20.09
N ASP A 225 -13.18 -3.96 -21.29
CA ASP A 225 -13.36 -4.70 -22.54
C ASP A 225 -14.81 -5.12 -22.84
N GLN A 226 -15.79 -4.45 -22.24
CA GLN A 226 -17.22 -4.79 -22.33
C GLN A 226 -17.54 -6.20 -21.79
N LYS A 227 -16.69 -6.74 -20.90
CA LYS A 227 -16.82 -8.09 -20.35
C LYS A 227 -17.11 -8.09 -18.87
N GLU A 228 -16.61 -7.10 -18.14
CA GLU A 228 -16.80 -6.98 -16.70
C GLU A 228 -16.99 -5.53 -16.29
N ILE A 229 -17.64 -5.33 -15.16
CA ILE A 229 -17.91 -4.02 -14.60
C ILE A 229 -17.67 -3.98 -13.09
N PHE A 230 -17.10 -2.89 -12.63
CA PHE A 230 -17.05 -2.47 -11.24
C PHE A 230 -17.96 -1.28 -11.05
N PHE A 231 -19.08 -1.47 -10.37
CA PHE A 231 -20.13 -0.48 -10.19
C PHE A 231 -20.19 -0.01 -8.73
N GLY A 232 -19.96 1.28 -8.50
CA GLY A 232 -20.01 1.87 -7.16
C GLY A 232 -21.42 2.17 -6.70
N THR A 233 -21.76 1.83 -5.46
CA THR A 233 -23.09 2.12 -4.87
C THR A 233 -23.25 3.55 -4.39
N ALA A 234 -22.19 4.33 -4.40
CA ALA A 234 -22.18 5.74 -4.02
C ALA A 234 -21.09 6.51 -4.79
N ILE A 235 -21.22 7.82 -4.85
CA ILE A 235 -20.25 8.71 -5.50
C ILE A 235 -18.98 8.88 -4.62
N ASP A 236 -19.09 8.69 -3.31
CA ASP A 236 -17.95 8.76 -2.40
C ASP A 236 -17.07 7.51 -2.53
N PHE A 237 -15.96 7.64 -3.26
CA PHE A 237 -15.00 6.57 -3.49
C PHE A 237 -14.41 5.97 -2.20
N GLN A 238 -14.33 6.73 -1.11
CA GLN A 238 -13.75 6.26 0.15
C GLN A 238 -14.67 5.26 0.86
N ARG A 239 -15.98 5.51 0.81
CA ARG A 239 -17.03 4.77 1.53
C ARG A 239 -17.88 3.88 0.63
N ALA A 240 -17.77 4.05 -0.69
CA ALA A 240 -18.56 3.27 -1.63
C ALA A 240 -18.22 1.79 -1.55
N VAL A 241 -19.24 0.97 -1.53
CA VAL A 241 -19.14 -0.46 -1.81
C VAL A 241 -19.25 -0.63 -3.31
N TYR A 242 -18.48 -1.53 -3.91
CA TYR A 242 -18.55 -1.80 -5.34
C TYR A 242 -19.12 -3.18 -5.59
N LEU A 243 -20.01 -3.26 -6.55
CA LEU A 243 -20.48 -4.49 -7.13
C LEU A 243 -19.61 -4.80 -8.35
N TRP A 244 -18.96 -5.96 -8.36
CA TRP A 244 -18.32 -6.49 -9.56
C TRP A 244 -19.18 -7.57 -10.18
N THR A 245 -19.24 -7.58 -11.51
CA THR A 245 -19.89 -8.65 -12.26
C THR A 245 -19.33 -8.79 -13.67
N ASP A 246 -19.33 -10.01 -14.18
CA ASP A 246 -19.07 -10.40 -15.55
C ASP A 246 -20.37 -10.82 -16.28
N ASN A 247 -21.54 -10.56 -15.69
CA ASN A 247 -22.83 -10.84 -16.31
C ASN A 247 -22.99 -10.03 -17.59
N ALA A 248 -22.98 -10.68 -18.74
CA ALA A 248 -23.03 -10.03 -20.05
C ALA A 248 -24.27 -9.15 -20.25
N TYR A 249 -25.44 -9.51 -19.69
CA TYR A 249 -26.64 -8.70 -19.76
C TYR A 249 -26.52 -7.42 -18.96
N PHE A 250 -26.01 -7.51 -17.72
CA PHE A 250 -25.80 -6.34 -16.87
C PHE A 250 -24.75 -5.42 -17.45
N VAL A 251 -23.61 -5.97 -17.88
CA VAL A 251 -22.53 -5.21 -18.54
C VAL A 251 -23.10 -4.53 -19.79
N GLY A 252 -23.86 -5.23 -20.61
CA GLY A 252 -24.47 -4.68 -21.84
C GLY A 252 -25.42 -3.51 -21.57
N ILE A 253 -26.24 -3.59 -20.51
CA ILE A 253 -27.15 -2.49 -20.13
C ILE A 253 -26.33 -1.23 -19.77
N ILE A 254 -25.31 -1.37 -18.93
CA ILE A 254 -24.50 -0.23 -18.49
C ILE A 254 -23.65 0.31 -19.64
N GLN A 255 -23.11 -0.57 -20.50
CA GLN A 255 -22.36 -0.16 -21.69
C GLN A 255 -23.24 0.64 -22.67
N ASN A 256 -24.46 0.19 -22.93
CA ASN A 256 -25.39 0.94 -23.77
C ASN A 256 -25.71 2.31 -23.17
N HIS A 257 -25.87 2.38 -21.86
CA HIS A 257 -26.10 3.65 -21.17
C HIS A 257 -24.86 4.57 -21.29
N PHE A 258 -23.67 4.01 -21.16
CA PHE A 258 -22.41 4.74 -21.36
C PHE A 258 -22.34 5.34 -22.77
N GLU A 259 -22.58 4.55 -23.82
CA GLU A 259 -22.52 5.00 -25.20
C GLU A 259 -23.54 6.11 -25.48
N LEU A 260 -24.77 6.00 -24.97
CA LEU A 260 -25.77 7.05 -25.11
C LEU A 260 -25.28 8.39 -24.57
N ILE A 261 -24.74 8.38 -23.32
CA ILE A 261 -24.24 9.61 -22.69
C ILE A 261 -22.97 10.08 -23.36
N TRP A 262 -22.08 9.16 -23.75
CA TRP A 262 -20.81 9.46 -24.42
C TRP A 262 -21.04 10.24 -25.73
N ASN A 263 -22.03 9.85 -26.52
CA ASN A 263 -22.36 10.52 -27.77
C ASN A 263 -22.98 11.92 -27.57
N LEU A 264 -23.64 12.15 -26.45
CA LEU A 264 -24.21 13.46 -26.08
C LEU A 264 -23.21 14.36 -25.34
N ALA A 265 -22.12 13.79 -24.82
CA ALA A 265 -21.15 14.50 -23.98
C ALA A 265 -20.21 15.40 -24.79
N SER A 266 -19.87 16.56 -24.25
CA SER A 266 -18.91 17.48 -24.85
C SER A 266 -17.47 17.09 -24.53
N LYS A 267 -16.58 17.20 -25.53
CA LYS A 267 -15.12 17.01 -25.30
C LYS A 267 -14.57 18.08 -24.38
N VAL A 268 -13.55 17.71 -23.60
CA VAL A 268 -12.79 18.65 -22.81
C VAL A 268 -11.93 19.47 -23.77
N GLU A 269 -12.23 20.76 -23.93
CA GLU A 269 -11.37 21.67 -24.68
C GLU A 269 -10.14 22.04 -23.83
N ASN A 270 -8.95 21.83 -24.38
CA ASN A 270 -7.70 22.33 -23.83
C ASN A 270 -7.67 23.87 -23.98
N LYS A 271 -7.97 24.60 -22.89
CA LYS A 271 -7.68 26.04 -22.80
C LYS A 271 -6.44 26.28 -21.97
#